data_6bdb5cbafd10dfb22a973b59ea080943
#
_entry.id   6bdb5cbafd10dfb22a973b59ea080943
#
_cell.length_a   1.000
_cell.length_b   1.000
_cell.length_c   1.000
_cell.angle_alpha   90.00
_cell.angle_beta   90.00
_cell.angle_gamma   90.00
#
_symmetry.space_group_name_H-M   'P 1'
#
loop_
_entity.id
_entity.type
_entity.pdbx_description
1 polymer ?
#
loop_
_entity_poly.entity_id
_entity_poly.type
_entity_poly.pdbx_seq_one_letter_code
_entity_poly.pdbx_strand_id
1 'polypeptide(L)'
;MKFQLENMLMEQQADFFRVVPFDPENEKLSALDISKNNAAFNETVYRDTDTFSEYINEKLAAHQAKYLIGGYREHRVMYSRSNLFDKNLSADESKIEEPRCIHLGTDIWGAIGTKIYAPLGG
;
A
#
# COMPACT_ATOMS: atom_id res chain seq x y z
N MET A 1 23.93 -1.16 14.73
CA MET A 1 23.35 -1.96 13.63
C MET A 1 22.44 -1.15 12.70
N LYS A 2 21.54 -0.35 13.24
CA LYS A 2 20.64 0.50 12.42
C LYS A 2 21.39 1.44 11.47
N PHE A 3 22.41 2.11 11.95
CA PHE A 3 23.24 3.03 11.15
C PHE A 3 24.05 2.33 10.04
N GLN A 4 24.48 1.10 10.25
CA GLN A 4 25.23 0.35 9.24
C GLN A 4 24.34 -0.03 8.06
N LEU A 5 23.09 -0.47 8.31
CA LEU A 5 22.14 -0.81 7.25
C LEU A 5 21.72 0.44 6.45
N GLU A 6 21.39 1.53 7.15
CA GLU A 6 21.03 2.78 6.49
C GLU A 6 22.17 3.32 5.61
N ASN A 7 23.40 3.33 6.10
CA ASN A 7 24.57 3.75 5.33
C ASN A 7 24.81 2.85 4.11
N MET A 8 24.72 1.54 4.27
CA MET A 8 24.86 0.59 3.17
C MET A 8 23.78 0.82 2.10
N LEU A 9 22.54 1.03 2.49
CA LEU A 9 21.45 1.31 1.55
C LEU A 9 21.67 2.65 0.82
N MET A 10 22.14 3.67 1.53
CA MET A 10 22.46 4.97 0.93
C MET A 10 23.61 4.88 -0.08
N GLU A 11 24.67 4.15 0.26
CA GLU A 11 25.82 3.93 -0.63
C GLU A 11 25.43 3.17 -1.92
N GLN A 12 24.47 2.25 -1.83
CA GLN A 12 24.01 1.44 -2.96
C GLN A 12 22.80 2.02 -3.69
N GLN A 13 22.35 3.19 -3.34
CA GLN A 13 21.12 3.80 -3.90
C GLN A 13 21.16 3.90 -5.44
N ALA A 14 22.32 4.16 -6.02
CA ALA A 14 22.50 4.24 -7.47
C ALA A 14 22.32 2.87 -8.18
N ASP A 15 22.47 1.77 -7.45
CA ASP A 15 22.37 0.40 -7.96
C ASP A 15 20.98 -0.19 -7.81
N PHE A 16 20.04 0.54 -7.20
CA PHE A 16 18.68 0.06 -7.03
C PHE A 16 17.96 -0.07 -8.37
N PHE A 17 17.46 -1.27 -8.62
CA PHE A 17 16.59 -1.52 -9.75
C PHE A 17 15.14 -1.16 -9.39
N ARG A 18 14.33 -0.86 -10.40
CA ARG A 18 12.90 -0.57 -10.22
C ARG A 18 12.15 -1.82 -9.79
N VAL A 19 11.25 -1.66 -8.85
CA VAL A 19 10.40 -2.76 -8.37
C VAL A 19 9.38 -3.17 -9.43
N VAL A 20 8.90 -2.21 -10.23
CA VAL A 20 7.98 -2.43 -11.35
C VAL A 20 8.48 -1.71 -12.61
N PRO A 21 8.14 -2.21 -13.82
CA PRO A 21 8.50 -1.52 -15.06
C PRO A 21 7.86 -0.13 -15.13
N PHE A 22 8.66 0.90 -15.30
CA PHE A 22 8.18 2.27 -15.36
C PHE A 22 9.10 3.16 -16.20
N ASP A 23 8.52 3.91 -17.11
CA ASP A 23 9.20 4.92 -17.92
C ASP A 23 8.79 6.32 -17.44
N PRO A 24 9.67 7.04 -16.69
CA PRO A 24 9.33 8.34 -16.13
C PRO A 24 9.11 9.44 -17.18
N GLU A 25 9.54 9.25 -18.42
CA GLU A 25 9.34 10.22 -19.50
C GLU A 25 7.94 10.12 -20.12
N ASN A 26 7.40 8.91 -20.22
CA ASN A 26 6.15 8.64 -20.94
C ASN A 26 5.02 8.13 -20.05
N GLU A 27 5.32 7.68 -18.84
CA GLU A 27 4.36 7.09 -17.92
C GLU A 27 4.21 7.91 -16.64
N LYS A 28 3.07 7.84 -16.01
CA LYS A 28 2.71 8.68 -14.86
C LYS A 28 2.44 7.82 -13.62
N LEU A 29 2.90 8.31 -12.49
CA LEU A 29 2.51 7.84 -11.16
C LEU A 29 1.51 8.83 -10.55
N SER A 30 0.59 8.31 -9.74
CA SER A 30 -0.32 9.15 -8.96
C SER A 30 -0.46 8.62 -7.55
N ALA A 31 -0.66 9.50 -6.59
CA ALA A 31 -0.90 9.10 -5.21
C ALA A 31 -2.32 8.54 -5.05
N LEU A 32 -2.44 7.50 -4.22
CA LEU A 32 -3.72 6.96 -3.80
C LEU A 32 -3.89 7.16 -2.29
N ASP A 33 -4.94 7.86 -1.92
CA ASP A 33 -5.35 8.02 -0.52
C ASP A 33 -6.50 7.05 -0.21
N ILE A 34 -6.20 6.00 0.56
CA ILE A 34 -7.21 5.08 1.09
C ILE A 34 -7.25 5.14 2.62
N SER A 35 -6.86 6.29 3.17
CA SER A 35 -6.92 6.57 4.60
C SER A 35 -8.35 6.82 5.10
N LYS A 36 -8.48 6.83 6.41
CA LYS A 36 -9.74 7.19 7.09
C LYS A 36 -10.25 8.59 6.74
N ASN A 37 -9.37 9.47 6.23
CA ASN A 37 -9.71 10.84 5.88
C ASN A 37 -10.34 10.96 4.48
N ASN A 38 -10.25 9.91 3.66
CA ASN A 38 -10.86 9.87 2.35
C ASN A 38 -12.30 9.34 2.44
N ALA A 39 -13.28 10.24 2.49
CA ALA A 39 -14.71 9.86 2.58
C ALA A 39 -15.20 9.10 1.34
N ALA A 40 -14.58 9.23 0.20
CA ALA A 40 -14.90 8.49 -1.01
C ALA A 40 -14.47 7.01 -0.95
N PHE A 41 -13.50 6.70 -0.10
CA PHE A 41 -13.05 5.33 0.16
C PHE A 41 -13.74 4.80 1.43
N ASN A 42 -14.98 4.38 1.28
CA ASN A 42 -15.85 3.91 2.37
C ASN A 42 -16.12 2.41 2.28
N GLU A 43 -16.89 1.89 3.22
CA GLU A 43 -17.23 0.47 3.30
C GLU A 43 -17.85 -0.09 2.02
N THR A 44 -18.63 0.70 1.29
CA THR A 44 -19.20 0.29 0.01
C THR A 44 -18.12 -0.05 -1.01
N VAL A 45 -17.00 0.68 -0.99
CA VAL A 45 -15.85 0.48 -1.89
C VAL A 45 -15.00 -0.71 -1.47
N TYR A 46 -14.62 -0.79 -0.20
CA TYR A 46 -13.71 -1.85 0.26
C TYR A 46 -14.41 -3.13 0.75
N ARG A 47 -15.74 -3.19 0.60
CA ARG A 47 -16.58 -4.31 1.03
C ARG A 47 -16.15 -5.65 0.45
N ASP A 48 -15.82 -5.67 -0.81
CA ASP A 48 -15.36 -6.86 -1.51
C ASP A 48 -14.25 -6.51 -2.52
N THR A 49 -13.58 -7.55 -3.00
CA THR A 49 -12.43 -7.40 -3.90
C THR A 49 -12.79 -6.78 -5.25
N ASP A 50 -13.94 -7.13 -5.80
CA ASP A 50 -14.36 -6.65 -7.12
C ASP A 50 -14.64 -5.15 -7.09
N THR A 51 -15.42 -4.69 -6.12
CA THR A 51 -15.73 -3.27 -5.93
C THR A 51 -14.46 -2.46 -5.67
N PHE A 52 -13.55 -3.00 -4.87
CA PHE A 52 -12.26 -2.35 -4.61
C PHE A 52 -11.39 -2.27 -5.86
N SER A 53 -11.34 -3.34 -6.65
CA SER A 53 -10.60 -3.36 -7.91
C SER A 53 -11.15 -2.38 -8.93
N GLU A 54 -12.47 -2.26 -9.03
CA GLU A 54 -13.12 -1.24 -9.87
C GLU A 54 -12.71 0.18 -9.45
N TYR A 55 -12.74 0.47 -8.16
CA TYR A 55 -12.31 1.76 -7.62
C TYR A 55 -10.86 2.09 -8.01
N ILE A 56 -9.94 1.13 -7.87
CA ILE A 56 -8.54 1.30 -8.27
C ILE A 56 -8.42 1.56 -9.77
N ASN A 57 -9.12 0.78 -10.60
CA ASN A 57 -9.09 0.92 -12.06
C ASN A 57 -9.65 2.28 -12.51
N GLU A 58 -10.72 2.74 -11.89
CA GLU A 58 -11.29 4.08 -12.16
C GLU A 58 -10.28 5.19 -11.81
N LYS A 59 -9.57 5.07 -10.68
CA LYS A 59 -8.54 6.03 -10.28
C LYS A 59 -7.34 6.03 -11.23
N LEU A 60 -6.89 4.85 -11.67
CA LEU A 60 -5.83 4.74 -12.67
C LEU A 60 -6.23 5.44 -13.97
N ALA A 61 -7.44 5.21 -14.46
CA ALA A 61 -7.95 5.82 -15.68
C ALA A 61 -8.13 7.33 -15.53
N ALA A 62 -8.73 7.79 -14.43
CA ALA A 62 -8.97 9.22 -14.17
C ALA A 62 -7.69 10.04 -14.10
N HIS A 63 -6.63 9.47 -13.52
CA HIS A 63 -5.32 10.12 -13.42
C HIS A 63 -4.42 9.84 -14.63
N GLN A 64 -4.84 9.01 -15.57
CA GLN A 64 -4.00 8.54 -16.67
C GLN A 64 -2.66 7.98 -16.17
N ALA A 65 -2.69 7.31 -15.02
CA ALA A 65 -1.52 6.79 -14.34
C ALA A 65 -1.30 5.32 -14.67
N LYS A 66 -0.03 4.93 -14.79
CA LYS A 66 0.33 3.51 -14.89
C LYS A 66 0.22 2.84 -13.54
N TYR A 67 0.60 3.52 -12.47
CA TYR A 67 0.51 3.04 -11.10
C TYR A 67 -0.06 4.10 -10.18
N LEU A 68 -0.75 3.63 -9.14
CA LEU A 68 -1.09 4.41 -7.97
C LEU A 68 -0.18 3.98 -6.82
N ILE A 69 0.26 4.93 -6.01
CA ILE A 69 1.13 4.68 -4.87
C ILE A 69 0.39 4.99 -3.58
N GLY A 70 0.27 4.00 -2.71
CA GLY A 70 -0.35 4.15 -1.40
C GLY A 70 0.63 4.62 -0.34
N GLY A 71 0.11 5.38 0.62
CA GLY A 71 0.90 6.05 1.64
C GLY A 71 1.48 5.15 2.73
N TYR A 72 2.70 5.42 3.13
CA TYR A 72 3.32 4.89 4.33
C TYR A 72 2.73 5.57 5.59
N ARG A 73 2.56 4.80 6.67
CA ARG A 73 1.92 5.26 7.92
C ARG A 73 0.48 5.73 7.76
N GLU A 74 -0.21 5.18 6.81
CA GLU A 74 -1.60 5.54 6.54
C GLU A 74 -2.56 4.83 7.48
N HIS A 75 -3.46 5.59 8.12
CA HIS A 75 -4.53 5.04 8.94
C HIS A 75 -5.67 4.54 8.05
N ARG A 76 -5.86 3.23 7.98
CA ARG A 76 -6.82 2.57 7.09
C ARG A 76 -7.99 1.98 7.85
N VAL A 77 -9.19 2.44 7.53
CA VAL A 77 -10.43 1.94 8.10
C VAL A 77 -10.75 0.53 7.58
N MET A 78 -10.32 0.21 6.36
CA MET A 78 -10.58 -1.10 5.75
C MET A 78 -10.05 -2.29 6.57
N TYR A 79 -9.07 -2.08 7.42
CA TYR A 79 -8.55 -3.14 8.29
C TYR A 79 -9.54 -3.58 9.37
N SER A 80 -10.50 -2.74 9.74
CA SER A 80 -11.57 -3.10 10.67
C SER A 80 -12.51 -4.17 10.11
N ARG A 81 -12.52 -4.37 8.80
CA ARG A 81 -13.28 -5.41 8.12
C ARG A 81 -12.79 -6.81 8.43
N SER A 82 -11.52 -6.97 8.72
CA SER A 82 -10.88 -8.26 8.92
C SER A 82 -10.59 -8.53 10.38
N ASN A 83 -11.22 -9.57 10.93
CA ASN A 83 -10.92 -10.07 12.27
C ASN A 83 -9.58 -10.81 12.37
N LEU A 84 -8.86 -10.98 11.25
CA LEU A 84 -7.59 -11.70 11.23
C LEU A 84 -6.51 -10.99 12.04
N PHE A 85 -6.55 -9.67 12.09
CA PHE A 85 -5.60 -8.86 12.85
C PHE A 85 -6.00 -8.67 14.32
N ASP A 86 -7.27 -8.94 14.63
CA ASP A 86 -7.85 -8.77 15.97
C ASP A 86 -7.89 -10.07 16.77
N LYS A 87 -7.51 -11.21 16.16
CA LYS A 87 -7.63 -12.54 16.76
C LYS A 87 -6.66 -12.84 17.92
N ASN A 88 -5.75 -11.95 18.22
CA ASN A 88 -4.90 -12.03 19.40
C ASN A 88 -5.55 -11.42 20.65
N LEU A 89 -6.84 -11.22 20.60
CA LEU A 89 -7.61 -10.86 21.76
C LEU A 89 -7.51 -12.04 22.74
N SER A 90 -6.74 -11.85 23.79
CA SER A 90 -6.79 -12.72 24.95
C SER A 90 -8.25 -12.78 25.41
N ALA A 91 -8.65 -13.90 25.98
CA ALA A 91 -9.99 -14.08 26.54
C ALA A 91 -10.37 -13.08 27.68
N ASP A 92 -9.53 -12.10 27.91
CA ASP A 92 -9.73 -11.01 28.85
C ASP A 92 -10.34 -9.81 28.14
N GLU A 93 -11.66 -9.72 28.19
CA GLU A 93 -12.46 -8.62 27.63
C GLU A 93 -12.09 -7.23 28.18
N SER A 94 -11.26 -7.15 29.21
CA SER A 94 -10.81 -5.88 29.80
C SER A 94 -9.66 -5.24 29.04
N LYS A 95 -9.06 -5.95 28.07
CA LYS A 95 -7.99 -5.46 27.20
C LYS A 95 -8.47 -5.44 25.76
N ILE A 96 -9.34 -4.48 25.43
CA ILE A 96 -9.64 -4.15 24.05
C ILE A 96 -8.39 -3.46 23.50
N GLU A 97 -7.51 -4.23 22.88
CA GLU A 97 -6.45 -3.63 22.07
C GLU A 97 -7.08 -2.96 20.87
N GLU A 98 -6.69 -1.71 20.59
CA GLU A 98 -7.10 -1.03 19.36
C GLU A 98 -6.80 -1.91 18.16
N PRO A 99 -7.76 -2.10 17.22
CA PRO A 99 -7.50 -2.84 16.01
C PRO A 99 -6.31 -2.24 15.25
N ARG A 100 -5.48 -3.09 14.69
CA ARG A 100 -4.36 -2.65 13.86
C ARG A 100 -4.90 -1.89 12.66
N CYS A 101 -4.65 -0.61 12.60
CA CYS A 101 -5.23 0.29 11.59
C CYS A 101 -4.19 1.10 10.82
N ILE A 102 -2.91 1.02 11.21
CA ILE A 102 -1.84 1.75 10.55
C ILE A 102 -1.12 0.85 9.55
N HIS A 103 -1.13 1.27 8.29
CA HIS A 103 -0.36 0.62 7.23
C HIS A 103 1.10 1.08 7.27
N LEU A 104 2.02 0.15 7.39
CA LEU A 104 3.46 0.43 7.50
C LEU A 104 4.23 0.22 6.20
N GLY A 105 3.59 -0.28 5.16
CA GLY A 105 4.18 -0.46 3.85
C GLY A 105 3.82 0.66 2.87
N THR A 106 4.46 0.65 1.72
CA THR A 106 4.03 1.43 0.56
C THR A 106 3.47 0.47 -0.48
N ASP A 107 2.24 0.68 -0.91
CA ASP A 107 1.59 -0.14 -1.92
C ASP A 107 1.75 0.48 -3.31
N ILE A 108 1.91 -0.38 -4.29
CA ILE A 108 1.91 -0.01 -5.71
C ILE A 108 0.74 -0.75 -6.37
N TRP A 109 -0.21 -0.01 -6.89
CA TRP A 109 -1.40 -0.54 -7.56
C TRP A 109 -1.25 -0.39 -9.06
N GLY A 110 -1.43 -1.47 -9.80
CA GLY A 110 -1.27 -1.48 -11.25
C GLY A 110 -2.00 -2.65 -11.91
N ALA A 111 -1.75 -2.85 -13.20
CA ALA A 111 -2.40 -3.90 -13.98
C ALA A 111 -1.98 -5.31 -13.53
N ILE A 112 -2.92 -6.26 -13.66
CA ILE A 112 -2.67 -7.69 -13.45
C ILE A 112 -1.56 -8.15 -14.42
N GLY A 113 -0.64 -8.97 -13.94
CA GLY A 113 0.47 -9.49 -14.73
C GLY A 113 1.70 -8.59 -14.79
N THR A 114 1.67 -7.44 -14.10
CA THR A 114 2.85 -6.59 -13.95
C THR A 114 4.00 -7.35 -13.31
N LYS A 115 5.17 -7.33 -13.94
CA LYS A 115 6.37 -7.95 -13.38
C LYS A 115 6.87 -7.19 -12.16
N ILE A 116 7.31 -7.92 -11.16
CA ILE A 116 7.88 -7.37 -9.93
C ILE A 116 9.33 -7.80 -9.84
N TYR A 117 10.22 -6.84 -9.59
CA TYR A 117 11.65 -7.04 -9.51
C TYR A 117 12.18 -6.75 -8.12
N ALA A 118 13.22 -7.46 -7.71
CA ALA A 118 13.97 -7.10 -6.51
C ALA A 118 14.83 -5.85 -6.79
N PRO A 119 14.80 -4.85 -5.93
CA PRO A 119 15.60 -3.63 -6.13
C PRO A 119 17.12 -3.88 -5.99
N LEU A 120 17.49 -4.91 -5.23
CA LEU A 120 18.87 -5.37 -5.05
C LEU A 120 18.94 -6.87 -5.26
N GLY A 121 20.11 -7.37 -5.67
CA GLY A 121 20.40 -8.79 -5.70
C GLY A 121 20.37 -9.42 -4.31
N GLY A 122 19.89 -10.63 -4.21
CA GLY A 122 19.79 -11.34 -2.95
C GLY A 122 19.70 -12.84 -3.12
#